data_fa8fdc1b051163cfe54c2337935de02d
#
_entry.id   fa8fdc1b051163cfe54c2337935de02d
#
_cell.length_a   1.000
_cell.length_b   1.000
_cell.length_c   1.000
_cell.angle_alpha   90.00
_cell.angle_beta   90.00
_cell.angle_gamma   90.00
#
_symmetry.space_group_name_H-M   'P 1'
#
loop_
_entity.id
_entity.type
_entity.pdbx_description
1 polymer ?
#
loop_
_entity_poly.entity_id
_entity_poly.type
_entity_poly.pdbx_seq_one_letter_code
_entity_poly.pdbx_strand_id
1 'polypeptide(L)'
;YVVDYISTVLFKNKKMRKALTDFNPDLTVATHFFGSSLISHYNRKGLINSRLVTVVTDYESCELWLNDYKCDDYLIVGDKSEVPFLVKRGIDKNKIKPLGIPIAPITDSDFKKENLLKKLDIKGNRLVCTFFGGGGNGSTTSIPYIKRLMKNNLDLDIIYIAGNNKKSKEIVD
;
A
#
# COMPACT_ATOMS: atom_id res chain seq x y z
N TYR A 1 16.90 -7.57 -9.86
CA TYR A 1 17.77 -8.49 -9.06
C TYR A 1 17.13 -8.89 -7.73
N VAL A 2 16.74 -7.95 -6.85
CA VAL A 2 16.15 -8.30 -5.52
C VAL A 2 14.77 -8.92 -5.68
N VAL A 3 13.95 -8.38 -6.55
CA VAL A 3 12.57 -8.86 -6.81
C VAL A 3 12.60 -10.24 -7.45
N ASP A 4 13.51 -10.47 -8.41
CA ASP A 4 13.70 -11.78 -9.05
C ASP A 4 14.14 -12.84 -8.04
N TYR A 5 15.00 -12.47 -7.11
CA TYR A 5 15.44 -13.37 -6.04
C TYR A 5 14.28 -13.73 -5.10
N ILE A 6 13.54 -12.72 -4.60
CA ILE A 6 12.41 -12.94 -3.68
C ILE A 6 11.30 -13.73 -4.37
N SER A 7 10.96 -13.42 -5.62
CA SER A 7 9.97 -14.17 -6.39
C SER A 7 10.42 -15.63 -6.56
N THR A 8 11.70 -15.87 -6.88
CA THR A 8 12.24 -17.22 -7.00
C THR A 8 12.15 -18.02 -5.70
N VAL A 9 12.44 -17.39 -4.56
CA VAL A 9 12.32 -18.03 -3.23
C VAL A 9 10.87 -18.36 -2.91
N LEU A 10 9.94 -17.43 -3.14
CA LEU A 10 8.52 -17.64 -2.90
C LEU A 10 7.95 -18.74 -3.79
N PHE A 11 8.30 -18.75 -5.09
CA PHE A 11 7.81 -19.76 -6.04
C PHE A 11 8.32 -21.18 -5.72
N LYS A 12 9.49 -21.29 -5.08
CA LYS A 12 10.06 -22.58 -4.64
C LYS A 12 9.60 -23.04 -3.26
N ASN A 13 8.82 -22.22 -2.54
CA ASN A 13 8.37 -22.56 -1.20
C ASN A 13 7.35 -23.74 -1.24
N LYS A 14 7.83 -24.92 -0.84
CA LYS A 14 7.05 -26.16 -0.88
C LYS A 14 5.78 -26.11 -0.01
N LYS A 15 5.84 -25.44 1.16
CA LYS A 15 4.69 -25.32 2.07
C LYS A 15 3.59 -24.45 1.47
N MET A 16 3.97 -23.31 0.92
CA MET A 16 3.03 -22.39 0.27
C MET A 16 2.43 -23.03 -0.99
N ARG A 17 3.26 -23.67 -1.81
CA ARG A 17 2.80 -24.41 -2.98
C ARG A 17 1.77 -25.46 -2.59
N LYS A 18 2.10 -26.31 -1.59
CA LYS A 18 1.18 -27.36 -1.12
C LYS A 18 -0.14 -26.75 -0.64
N ALA A 19 -0.10 -25.72 0.19
CA ALA A 19 -1.29 -25.06 0.69
C ALA A 19 -2.20 -24.53 -0.43
N LEU A 20 -1.62 -23.85 -1.43
CA LEU A 20 -2.37 -23.32 -2.56
C LEU A 20 -2.91 -24.40 -3.50
N THR A 21 -2.12 -25.46 -3.76
CA THR A 21 -2.59 -26.56 -4.62
C THR A 21 -3.65 -27.42 -3.94
N ASP A 22 -3.55 -27.65 -2.63
CA ASP A 22 -4.56 -28.40 -1.88
C ASP A 22 -5.87 -27.59 -1.75
N PHE A 23 -5.78 -26.28 -1.54
CA PHE A 23 -6.94 -25.40 -1.43
C PHE A 23 -7.58 -25.09 -2.78
N ASN A 24 -6.78 -24.95 -3.84
CA ASN A 24 -7.18 -24.66 -5.21
C ASN A 24 -8.30 -23.60 -5.31
N PRO A 25 -8.03 -22.34 -4.96
CA PRO A 25 -9.05 -21.29 -4.86
C PRO A 25 -9.67 -20.99 -6.23
N ASP A 26 -10.99 -20.82 -6.30
CA ASP A 26 -11.69 -20.36 -7.50
C ASP A 26 -11.35 -18.90 -7.85
N LEU A 27 -11.11 -18.08 -6.81
CA LEU A 27 -10.77 -16.66 -6.91
C LEU A 27 -9.71 -16.30 -5.88
N THR A 28 -8.68 -15.60 -6.34
CA THR A 28 -7.69 -14.97 -5.47
C THR A 28 -7.75 -13.46 -5.60
N VAL A 29 -7.79 -12.76 -4.47
CA VAL A 29 -7.62 -11.30 -4.40
C VAL A 29 -6.26 -11.01 -3.80
N ALA A 30 -5.34 -10.49 -4.60
CA ALA A 30 -3.98 -10.18 -4.21
C ALA A 30 -3.85 -8.68 -3.89
N THR A 31 -3.54 -8.34 -2.65
CA THR A 31 -3.33 -6.96 -2.18
C THR A 31 -1.86 -6.58 -2.08
N HIS A 32 -0.99 -7.38 -2.69
CA HIS A 32 0.45 -7.14 -2.79
C HIS A 32 1.00 -7.82 -4.04
N PHE A 33 1.92 -7.15 -4.74
CA PHE A 33 2.48 -7.63 -6.01
C PHE A 33 3.14 -9.03 -5.92
N PHE A 34 3.71 -9.42 -4.78
CA PHE A 34 4.22 -10.79 -4.60
C PHE A 34 3.11 -11.84 -4.65
N GLY A 35 1.95 -11.56 -4.06
CA GLY A 35 0.79 -12.44 -4.11
C GLY A 35 0.29 -12.60 -5.53
N SER A 36 0.14 -11.49 -6.25
CA SER A 36 -0.25 -11.47 -7.66
C SER A 36 0.71 -12.31 -8.52
N SER A 37 2.02 -12.02 -8.43
CA SER A 37 3.04 -12.76 -9.18
C SER A 37 3.06 -14.26 -8.85
N LEU A 38 2.85 -14.63 -7.59
CA LEU A 38 2.81 -16.03 -7.16
C LEU A 38 1.64 -16.80 -7.79
N ILE A 39 0.43 -16.24 -7.70
CA ILE A 39 -0.78 -16.84 -8.27
C ILE A 39 -0.68 -16.93 -9.79
N SER A 40 -0.23 -15.86 -10.45
CA SER A 40 0.03 -15.85 -11.89
C SER A 40 1.02 -16.94 -12.30
N HIS A 41 2.10 -17.12 -11.54
CA HIS A 41 3.06 -18.19 -11.80
C HIS A 41 2.43 -19.58 -11.68
N TYR A 42 1.62 -19.83 -10.64
CA TYR A 42 1.01 -21.13 -10.42
C TYR A 42 -0.09 -21.43 -11.43
N ASN A 43 -0.88 -20.45 -11.84
CA ASN A 43 -1.83 -20.56 -12.94
C ASN A 43 -1.12 -20.94 -14.26
N ARG A 44 -0.03 -20.22 -14.61
CA ARG A 44 0.76 -20.53 -15.83
C ARG A 44 1.39 -21.93 -15.83
N LYS A 45 1.69 -22.45 -14.65
CA LYS A 45 2.22 -23.82 -14.50
C LYS A 45 1.13 -24.89 -14.44
N GLY A 46 -0.15 -24.51 -14.49
CA GLY A 46 -1.27 -25.45 -14.35
C GLY A 46 -1.34 -26.10 -12.96
N LEU A 47 -0.74 -25.48 -11.96
CA LEU A 47 -0.74 -26.00 -10.58
C LEU A 47 -2.03 -25.66 -9.84
N ILE A 48 -2.67 -24.57 -10.20
CA ILE A 48 -3.99 -24.11 -9.75
C ILE A 48 -4.73 -23.52 -10.94
N ASN A 49 -6.03 -23.31 -10.80
CA ASN A 49 -6.86 -22.62 -11.79
C ASN A 49 -7.70 -21.54 -11.09
N SER A 50 -7.03 -20.51 -10.60
CA SER A 50 -7.65 -19.43 -9.85
C SER A 50 -7.83 -18.20 -10.70
N ARG A 51 -9.02 -17.60 -10.71
CA ARG A 51 -9.20 -16.23 -11.19
C ARG A 51 -8.39 -15.29 -10.30
N LEU A 52 -7.78 -14.24 -10.90
CA LEU A 52 -6.93 -13.32 -10.16
C LEU A 52 -7.43 -11.89 -10.27
N VAL A 53 -7.67 -11.28 -9.12
CA VAL A 53 -7.91 -9.85 -8.98
C VAL A 53 -6.74 -9.24 -8.20
N THR A 54 -5.98 -8.39 -8.86
CA THR A 54 -4.90 -7.63 -8.21
C THR A 54 -5.40 -6.28 -7.74
N VAL A 55 -5.23 -5.98 -6.47
CA VAL A 55 -5.57 -4.69 -5.85
C VAL A 55 -4.29 -3.94 -5.56
N VAL A 56 -4.01 -2.90 -6.32
CA VAL A 56 -2.87 -2.01 -6.09
C VAL A 56 -3.15 -1.17 -4.85
N THR A 57 -2.29 -1.29 -3.85
CA THR A 57 -2.41 -0.56 -2.57
C THR A 57 -1.43 0.62 -2.48
N ASP A 58 -0.73 0.91 -3.57
CA ASP A 58 0.11 2.10 -3.73
C ASP A 58 -0.69 3.20 -4.45
N TYR A 59 -0.28 4.47 -4.28
CA TYR A 59 -0.90 5.59 -4.98
C TYR A 59 -0.63 5.59 -6.48
N GLU A 60 0.45 4.96 -6.92
CA GLU A 60 0.82 4.73 -8.31
C GLU A 60 1.22 3.27 -8.52
N SER A 61 0.75 2.70 -9.63
CA SER A 61 1.13 1.35 -10.03
C SER A 61 2.56 1.33 -10.56
N CYS A 62 3.52 0.92 -9.73
CA CYS A 62 4.90 0.74 -10.17
C CYS A 62 5.08 -0.57 -10.98
N GLU A 63 6.24 -0.73 -11.62
CA GLU A 63 6.56 -1.90 -12.45
C GLU A 63 6.35 -3.25 -11.74
N LEU A 64 6.50 -3.29 -10.41
CA LEU A 64 6.34 -4.52 -9.64
C LEU A 64 4.91 -5.07 -9.68
N TRP A 65 3.92 -4.17 -9.74
CA TRP A 65 2.51 -4.55 -9.89
C TRP A 65 2.18 -5.04 -11.30
N LEU A 66 3.02 -4.66 -12.29
CA LEU A 66 2.76 -4.89 -13.71
C LEU A 66 3.50 -6.11 -14.27
N ASN A 67 4.32 -6.81 -13.48
CA ASN A 67 5.13 -7.92 -13.97
C ASN A 67 4.32 -9.05 -14.61
N ASP A 68 3.13 -9.32 -14.08
CA ASP A 68 2.30 -10.46 -14.50
C ASP A 68 0.85 -10.07 -14.85
N TYR A 69 0.59 -8.79 -15.14
CA TYR A 69 -0.76 -8.25 -15.39
C TYR A 69 -1.58 -9.02 -16.44
N LYS A 70 -0.92 -9.70 -17.37
CA LYS A 70 -1.60 -10.49 -18.40
C LYS A 70 -2.43 -11.64 -17.83
N CYS A 71 -2.07 -12.11 -16.63
CA CYS A 71 -2.77 -13.18 -15.94
C CYS A 71 -3.91 -12.67 -15.06
N ASP A 72 -4.00 -11.35 -14.83
CA ASP A 72 -5.06 -10.77 -14.03
C ASP A 72 -6.40 -10.78 -14.78
N ASP A 73 -7.46 -11.16 -14.10
CA ASP A 73 -8.84 -10.93 -14.58
C ASP A 73 -9.21 -9.46 -14.44
N TYR A 74 -8.85 -8.86 -13.30
CA TYR A 74 -9.00 -7.44 -13.04
C TYR A 74 -7.81 -6.87 -12.28
N LEU A 75 -7.48 -5.61 -12.60
CA LEU A 75 -6.52 -4.77 -11.89
C LEU A 75 -7.29 -3.61 -11.25
N ILE A 76 -7.41 -3.61 -9.94
CA ILE A 76 -8.03 -2.52 -9.17
C ILE A 76 -6.95 -1.53 -8.81
N VAL A 77 -7.18 -0.25 -9.11
CA VAL A 77 -6.21 0.83 -8.90
C VAL A 77 -6.80 1.97 -8.07
N GLY A 78 -5.91 2.78 -7.51
CA GLY A 78 -6.25 3.84 -6.57
C GLY A 78 -7.09 4.95 -7.18
N ASP A 79 -6.80 5.36 -8.42
CA ASP A 79 -7.47 6.48 -9.08
C ASP A 79 -7.58 6.31 -10.59
N LYS A 80 -8.59 6.97 -11.17
CA LYS A 80 -8.82 6.97 -12.62
C LYS A 80 -7.70 7.61 -13.44
N SER A 81 -6.88 8.45 -12.84
CA SER A 81 -5.71 9.07 -13.50
C SER A 81 -4.65 8.07 -13.91
N GLU A 82 -4.61 6.88 -13.28
CA GLU A 82 -3.69 5.80 -13.66
C GLU A 82 -4.10 5.08 -14.96
N VAL A 83 -5.39 5.09 -15.31
CA VAL A 83 -5.92 4.31 -16.44
C VAL A 83 -5.19 4.59 -17.77
N PRO A 84 -4.96 5.85 -18.19
CA PRO A 84 -4.25 6.13 -19.44
C PRO A 84 -2.81 5.59 -19.45
N PHE A 85 -2.12 5.65 -18.32
CA PHE A 85 -0.77 5.14 -18.15
C PHE A 85 -0.72 3.62 -18.30
N LEU A 86 -1.65 2.90 -17.66
CA LEU A 86 -1.75 1.44 -17.68
C LEU A 86 -2.14 0.92 -19.08
N VAL A 87 -3.08 1.61 -19.75
CA VAL A 87 -3.46 1.29 -21.13
C VAL A 87 -2.26 1.47 -22.07
N LYS A 88 -1.47 2.54 -21.91
CA LYS A 88 -0.22 2.74 -22.67
C LYS A 88 0.79 1.61 -22.47
N ARG A 89 0.76 0.96 -21.31
CA ARG A 89 1.57 -0.23 -20.98
C ARG A 89 0.99 -1.54 -21.53
N GLY A 90 -0.12 -1.49 -22.23
CA GLY A 90 -0.74 -2.63 -22.89
C GLY A 90 -1.76 -3.40 -22.05
N ILE A 91 -2.20 -2.83 -20.92
CA ILE A 91 -3.27 -3.43 -20.12
C ILE A 91 -4.61 -3.10 -20.75
N ASP A 92 -5.46 -4.14 -20.92
CA ASP A 92 -6.81 -3.94 -21.42
C ASP A 92 -7.60 -3.01 -20.48
N LYS A 93 -8.12 -1.92 -21.05
CA LYS A 93 -8.92 -0.92 -20.33
C LYS A 93 -10.09 -1.55 -19.57
N ASN A 94 -10.69 -2.60 -20.11
CA ASN A 94 -11.84 -3.27 -19.49
C ASN A 94 -11.46 -4.01 -18.20
N LYS A 95 -10.20 -4.42 -18.08
CA LYS A 95 -9.66 -5.07 -16.87
C LYS A 95 -9.28 -4.08 -15.78
N ILE A 96 -9.05 -2.81 -16.09
CA ILE A 96 -8.68 -1.79 -15.11
C ILE A 96 -9.93 -1.25 -14.42
N LYS A 97 -9.94 -1.30 -13.09
CA LYS A 97 -11.07 -0.84 -12.25
C LYS A 97 -10.57 0.20 -11.24
N PRO A 98 -10.78 1.51 -11.48
CA PRO A 98 -10.36 2.57 -10.57
C PRO A 98 -11.34 2.71 -9.40
N LEU A 99 -11.28 1.78 -8.45
CA LEU A 99 -12.20 1.69 -7.31
C LEU A 99 -11.65 2.29 -6.03
N GLY A 100 -10.39 2.76 -6.03
CA GLY A 100 -9.73 3.27 -4.84
C GLY A 100 -8.94 2.20 -4.07
N ILE A 101 -8.08 2.68 -3.17
CA ILE A 101 -7.36 1.82 -2.23
C ILE A 101 -8.32 1.41 -1.12
N PRO A 102 -8.49 0.11 -0.82
CA PRO A 102 -9.39 -0.33 0.24
C PRO A 102 -8.90 0.16 1.61
N ILE A 103 -9.78 0.79 2.35
CA ILE A 103 -9.56 1.26 3.72
C ILE A 103 -10.61 0.64 4.64
N ALA A 104 -10.31 0.60 5.94
CA ALA A 104 -11.30 0.22 6.94
C ALA A 104 -12.50 1.19 6.88
N PRO A 105 -13.74 0.72 7.09
CA PRO A 105 -14.89 1.59 7.18
C PRO A 105 -14.67 2.66 8.25
N ILE A 106 -14.77 3.91 7.84
CA ILE A 106 -14.69 5.06 8.74
C ILE A 106 -16.13 5.52 8.98
N THR A 107 -16.56 5.52 10.24
CA THR A 107 -17.86 6.06 10.60
C THR A 107 -17.71 7.54 10.94
N ASP A 108 -18.54 8.40 10.37
CA ASP A 108 -18.51 9.86 10.58
C ASP A 108 -18.64 10.27 12.06
N SER A 109 -19.23 9.39 12.89
CA SER A 109 -19.39 9.62 14.34
C SER A 109 -18.06 9.68 15.10
N ASP A 110 -16.99 9.05 14.58
CA ASP A 110 -15.74 8.86 15.32
C ASP A 110 -14.75 10.01 15.07
N PHE A 111 -14.98 10.86 14.07
CA PHE A 111 -13.99 11.83 13.57
C PHE A 111 -14.46 13.29 13.60
N LYS A 112 -14.89 13.78 14.75
CA LYS A 112 -15.02 15.22 14.93
C LYS A 112 -13.64 15.82 15.13
N LYS A 113 -13.22 16.72 14.22
CA LYS A 113 -11.93 17.39 14.23
C LYS A 113 -11.60 18.00 15.60
N GLU A 114 -12.59 18.64 16.24
CA GLU A 114 -12.44 19.27 17.55
C GLU A 114 -12.07 18.27 18.64
N ASN A 115 -12.67 17.07 18.61
CA ASN A 115 -12.38 16.01 19.57
C ASN A 115 -10.95 15.46 19.39
N LEU A 116 -10.49 15.34 18.15
CA LEU A 116 -9.13 14.89 17.84
C LEU A 116 -8.09 15.93 18.27
N LEU A 117 -8.31 17.18 17.95
CA LEU A 117 -7.43 18.28 18.36
C LEU A 117 -7.33 18.34 19.89
N LYS A 118 -8.45 18.20 20.61
CA LYS A 118 -8.46 18.15 22.06
C LYS A 118 -7.69 16.95 22.62
N LYS A 119 -7.84 15.76 22.03
CA LYS A 119 -7.07 14.56 22.44
C LYS A 119 -5.56 14.74 22.25
N LEU A 120 -5.14 15.52 21.27
CA LEU A 120 -3.75 15.78 20.94
C LEU A 120 -3.21 17.06 21.62
N ASP A 121 -4.01 17.70 22.48
CA ASP A 121 -3.68 19.00 23.13
C ASP A 121 -3.31 20.09 22.12
N ILE A 122 -3.96 20.09 20.94
CA ILE A 122 -3.76 21.08 19.89
C ILE A 122 -4.87 22.10 19.95
N LYS A 123 -4.52 23.40 20.08
CA LYS A 123 -5.50 24.49 20.22
C LYS A 123 -6.33 24.75 18.97
N GLY A 124 -5.88 24.30 17.79
CA GLY A 124 -6.62 24.40 16.53
C GLY A 124 -6.67 25.79 15.89
N ASN A 125 -5.97 26.76 16.43
CA ASN A 125 -5.88 28.12 15.91
C ASN A 125 -4.62 28.36 15.03
N ARG A 126 -3.84 27.31 14.83
CA ARG A 126 -2.62 27.31 14.02
C ARG A 126 -2.75 26.32 12.87
N LEU A 127 -1.89 26.46 11.86
CA LEU A 127 -1.77 25.45 10.80
C LEU A 127 -1.26 24.13 11.40
N VAL A 128 -1.98 23.02 11.14
CA VAL A 128 -1.54 21.70 11.57
C VAL A 128 -0.87 20.97 10.39
N CYS A 129 0.39 20.63 10.57
CA CYS A 129 1.19 19.89 9.60
C CYS A 129 1.39 18.45 10.08
N THR A 130 0.85 17.46 9.34
CA THR A 130 0.98 16.05 9.70
C THR A 130 2.04 15.37 8.84
N PHE A 131 3.00 14.73 9.49
CA PHE A 131 4.03 13.90 8.85
C PHE A 131 3.77 12.43 9.13
N PHE A 132 3.74 11.62 8.08
CA PHE A 132 3.64 10.17 8.20
C PHE A 132 5.02 9.54 8.05
N GLY A 133 5.44 8.74 9.03
CA GLY A 133 6.69 7.98 8.97
C GLY A 133 6.68 6.86 7.94
N GLY A 134 5.51 6.51 7.37
CA GLY A 134 5.33 5.46 6.37
C GLY A 134 5.54 4.05 6.92
N GLY A 135 4.74 3.11 6.44
CA GLY A 135 4.76 1.70 6.84
C GLY A 135 4.59 1.48 8.35
N GLY A 136 4.35 0.25 8.78
CA GLY A 136 4.15 -0.07 10.20
C GLY A 136 5.38 0.18 11.08
N ASN A 137 6.57 0.22 10.48
CA ASN A 137 7.84 0.43 11.20
C ASN A 137 8.28 1.89 11.29
N GLY A 138 7.57 2.82 10.64
CA GLY A 138 7.92 4.24 10.59
C GLY A 138 9.28 4.51 9.95
N SER A 139 9.42 5.61 9.23
CA SER A 139 10.68 6.05 8.62
C SER A 139 11.20 7.30 9.33
N THR A 140 12.52 7.42 9.43
CA THR A 140 13.17 8.62 9.95
C THR A 140 13.42 9.69 8.87
N THR A 141 13.03 9.43 7.63
CA THR A 141 13.33 10.31 6.47
C THR A 141 12.72 11.70 6.60
N SER A 142 11.58 11.85 7.25
CA SER A 142 10.91 13.15 7.48
C SER A 142 11.50 13.95 8.64
N ILE A 143 12.24 13.33 9.55
CA ILE A 143 12.75 13.98 10.78
C ILE A 143 13.61 15.22 10.50
N PRO A 144 14.55 15.24 9.54
CA PRO A 144 15.33 16.44 9.23
C PRO A 144 14.45 17.63 8.83
N TYR A 145 13.36 17.37 8.09
CA TYR A 145 12.41 18.40 7.69
C TYR A 145 11.62 18.92 8.87
N ILE A 146 11.14 18.04 9.75
CA ILE A 146 10.43 18.40 10.99
C ILE A 146 11.31 19.30 11.85
N LYS A 147 12.56 18.90 12.12
CA LYS A 147 13.52 19.69 12.89
C LYS A 147 13.79 21.07 12.29
N ARG A 148 13.83 21.15 10.95
CA ARG A 148 14.00 22.44 10.26
C ARG A 148 12.78 23.34 10.43
N LEU A 149 11.57 22.78 10.36
CA LEU A 149 10.33 23.56 10.61
C LEU A 149 10.29 24.07 12.05
N MET A 150 10.59 23.22 13.03
CA MET A 150 10.64 23.60 14.45
C MET A 150 11.65 24.72 14.71
N LYS A 151 12.84 24.64 14.10
CA LYS A 151 13.91 25.67 14.26
C LYS A 151 13.52 27.05 13.72
N ASN A 152 12.61 27.10 12.73
CA ASN A 152 12.22 28.37 12.10
C ASN A 152 11.07 29.09 12.82
N ASN A 153 10.63 28.60 13.98
CA ASN A 153 9.56 29.23 14.81
C ASN A 153 8.31 29.60 13.97
N LEU A 154 7.92 28.73 13.04
CA LEU A 154 6.72 28.93 12.24
C LEU A 154 5.47 28.77 13.11
N ASP A 155 4.42 29.54 12.80
CA ASP A 155 3.14 29.46 13.51
C ASP A 155 2.35 28.23 13.05
N LEU A 156 2.82 27.03 13.44
CA LEU A 156 2.21 25.75 13.10
C LEU A 156 2.35 24.73 14.23
N ASP A 157 1.43 23.79 14.26
CA ASP A 157 1.49 22.58 15.08
C ASP A 157 1.94 21.41 14.20
N ILE A 158 2.81 20.54 14.73
CA ILE A 158 3.32 19.38 14.01
C ILE A 158 2.80 18.12 14.65
N ILE A 159 2.20 17.24 13.83
CA ILE A 159 1.86 15.88 14.22
C ILE A 159 2.80 14.93 13.47
N TYR A 160 3.51 14.08 14.18
CA TYR A 160 4.34 13.05 13.59
C TYR A 160 3.83 11.66 13.93
N ILE A 161 3.46 10.89 12.89
CA ILE A 161 2.97 9.51 13.02
C ILE A 161 4.16 8.57 12.84
N ALA A 162 4.77 8.18 13.96
CA ALA A 162 5.99 7.37 14.01
C ALA A 162 5.75 5.87 13.77
N GLY A 163 4.50 5.39 13.79
CA GLY A 163 4.20 3.97 13.75
C GLY A 163 4.83 3.24 14.94
N ASN A 164 5.43 2.08 14.68
CA ASN A 164 6.10 1.25 15.70
C ASN A 164 7.58 1.64 15.95
N ASN A 165 8.06 2.71 15.31
CA ASN A 165 9.46 3.13 15.42
C ASN A 165 9.69 3.97 16.69
N LYS A 166 10.01 3.33 17.79
CA LYS A 166 10.32 3.98 19.08
C LYS A 166 11.44 5.02 18.95
N LYS A 167 12.50 4.69 18.20
CA LYS A 167 13.65 5.58 18.00
C LYS A 167 13.26 6.88 17.29
N SER A 168 12.37 6.83 16.31
CA SER A 168 11.92 8.03 15.61
C SER A 168 11.01 8.90 16.48
N LYS A 169 10.27 8.30 17.41
CA LYS A 169 9.48 9.02 18.41
C LYS A 169 10.38 9.83 19.34
N GLU A 170 11.38 9.19 19.95
CA GLU A 170 12.35 9.83 20.88
C GLU A 170 13.16 10.99 20.23
N ILE A 171 13.29 11.00 18.90
CA ILE A 171 14.05 12.07 18.21
C ILE A 171 13.21 13.34 18.01
N VAL A 172 11.88 13.22 18.02
CA VAL A 172 10.94 14.32 17.73
C VAL A 172 10.33 14.87 19.03
N ASP A 173 10.24 14.08 20.10
CA ASP A 173 9.87 14.51 21.44
C ASP A 173 10.99 15.39 22.03
#